data_cfbd315db834830ab0667cdd200acc51
#
_entry.id   cfbd315db834830ab0667cdd200acc51
#
_cell.length_a   1.000
_cell.length_b   1.000
_cell.length_c   1.000
_cell.angle_alpha   90.00
_cell.angle_beta   90.00
_cell.angle_gamma   90.00
#
_symmetry.space_group_name_H-M   'P 1'
#
loop_
_entity.id
_entity.type
_entity.pdbx_description
1 polymer ?
#
loop_
_entity_poly.entity_id
_entity_poly.type
_entity_poly.pdbx_seq_one_letter_code
_entity_poly.pdbx_strand_id
1 'polypeptide(L)'
;MRILFMGTPDFAVPSLEALVAAGHEVVGVFSQPDKPKNRGMKLQPTPVKCCAQAHGLAVFQPTKLRDGTALETIVQRAPDLIVVAAYGRILPQEILSYPRLGCINVHSSLLPKYRGAAPIHWAILNGEQETGVTIMHMALALDAGDIIAQRATPIDPDETVETLHDRLARLGAELLVETVEHLADDTATRTPQ
;
A
#
# COMPACT_ATOMS: atom_id res chain seq x y z
N MET A 1 7.67 -12.82 9.19
CA MET A 1 6.66 -13.11 8.15
C MET A 1 7.24 -12.77 6.79
N ARG A 2 6.97 -13.57 5.78
CA ARG A 2 7.38 -13.32 4.39
C ARG A 2 6.37 -12.40 3.71
N ILE A 3 6.79 -11.22 3.32
CA ILE A 3 5.92 -10.19 2.76
C ILE A 3 6.40 -9.80 1.36
N LEU A 4 5.49 -9.75 0.40
CA LEU A 4 5.71 -9.09 -0.88
C LEU A 4 5.00 -7.72 -0.82
N PHE A 5 5.74 -6.67 -1.16
CA PHE A 5 5.23 -5.30 -1.10
C PHE A 5 4.95 -4.78 -2.51
N MET A 6 3.84 -4.08 -2.68
CA MET A 6 3.48 -3.42 -3.94
C MET A 6 3.17 -1.95 -3.68
N GLY A 7 3.93 -1.07 -4.31
CA GLY A 7 3.75 0.37 -4.17
C GLY A 7 4.54 1.15 -5.20
N THR A 8 4.21 2.40 -5.38
CA THR A 8 4.83 3.24 -6.42
C THR A 8 5.28 4.60 -5.92
N PRO A 9 4.40 5.52 -5.42
CA PRO A 9 4.78 6.89 -5.08
C PRO A 9 5.34 7.03 -3.67
N ASP A 10 5.70 8.24 -3.31
CA ASP A 10 6.22 8.61 -1.99
C ASP A 10 5.32 8.18 -0.83
N PHE A 11 4.01 8.18 -1.01
CA PHE A 11 3.06 7.72 0.03
C PHE A 11 3.36 6.30 0.53
N ALA A 12 3.83 5.43 -0.36
CA ALA A 12 4.10 4.04 -0.05
C ALA A 12 5.46 3.80 0.63
N VAL A 13 6.39 4.74 0.52
CA VAL A 13 7.76 4.57 1.02
C VAL A 13 7.81 4.35 2.54
N PRO A 14 7.15 5.15 3.40
CA PRO A 14 7.17 4.89 4.84
C PRO A 14 6.65 3.51 5.23
N SER A 15 5.65 2.99 4.52
CA SER A 15 5.12 1.64 4.75
C SER A 15 6.18 0.57 4.48
N LEU A 16 6.90 0.66 3.36
CA LEU A 16 7.97 -0.29 3.05
C LEU A 16 9.10 -0.19 4.09
N GLU A 17 9.55 1.00 4.42
CA GLU A 17 10.60 1.21 5.43
C GLU A 17 10.19 0.65 6.80
N ALA A 18 8.95 0.84 7.21
CA ALA A 18 8.44 0.35 8.49
C ALA A 18 8.43 -1.18 8.54
N LEU A 19 8.06 -1.86 7.46
CA LEU A 19 8.09 -3.32 7.39
C LEU A 19 9.53 -3.86 7.49
N VAL A 20 10.48 -3.23 6.82
CA VAL A 20 11.89 -3.60 6.91
C VAL A 20 12.43 -3.37 8.32
N ALA A 21 12.15 -2.21 8.92
CA ALA A 21 12.58 -1.87 10.27
C ALA A 21 11.99 -2.80 11.35
N ALA A 22 10.78 -3.30 11.13
CA ALA A 22 10.13 -4.26 12.02
C ALA A 22 10.69 -5.69 11.91
N GLY A 23 11.67 -5.93 11.03
CA GLY A 23 12.32 -7.22 10.89
C GLY A 23 11.58 -8.24 10.02
N HIS A 24 10.57 -7.82 9.27
CA HIS A 24 9.91 -8.71 8.31
C HIS A 24 10.80 -9.02 7.12
N GLU A 25 10.69 -10.23 6.59
CA GLU A 25 11.37 -10.63 5.36
C GLU A 25 10.58 -10.12 4.16
N VAL A 26 11.03 -9.01 3.57
CA VAL A 26 10.43 -8.49 2.33
C VAL A 26 11.04 -9.26 1.16
N VAL A 27 10.30 -10.23 0.66
CA VAL A 27 10.78 -11.19 -0.35
C VAL A 27 10.80 -10.64 -1.77
N GLY A 28 10.14 -9.52 -2.00
CA GLY A 28 10.12 -8.82 -3.27
C GLY A 28 9.29 -7.55 -3.18
N VAL A 29 9.58 -6.63 -4.08
CA VAL A 29 8.88 -5.35 -4.19
C VAL A 29 8.41 -5.17 -5.63
N PHE A 30 7.11 -5.01 -5.81
CA PHE A 30 6.52 -4.63 -7.09
C PHE A 30 6.29 -3.13 -7.12
N SER A 31 6.68 -2.49 -8.21
CA SER A 31 6.45 -1.08 -8.45
C SER A 31 6.08 -0.88 -9.92
N GLN A 32 5.40 0.22 -10.23
CA GLN A 32 5.10 0.57 -11.62
C GLN A 32 6.40 0.75 -12.42
N PRO A 33 6.40 0.53 -13.72
CA PRO A 33 7.56 0.80 -14.57
C PRO A 33 8.04 2.24 -14.43
N ASP A 34 9.35 2.44 -14.61
CA ASP A 34 9.94 3.77 -14.64
C ASP A 34 9.26 4.63 -15.71
N LYS A 35 9.01 5.89 -15.41
CA LYS A 35 8.35 6.82 -16.34
C LYS A 35 9.26 7.98 -16.70
N PRO A 36 9.15 8.52 -17.93
CA PRO A 36 9.83 9.76 -18.30
C PRO A 36 9.35 10.90 -17.40
N LYS A 37 10.29 11.65 -16.83
CA LYS A 37 10.02 12.85 -16.04
C LYS A 37 10.82 14.02 -16.60
N ASN A 38 10.25 15.23 -16.48
CA ASN A 38 10.87 16.50 -16.88
C ASN A 38 11.12 16.66 -18.38
N ARG A 39 11.63 17.83 -18.78
CA ARG A 39 11.85 18.21 -20.18
C ARG A 39 12.83 17.32 -20.94
N GLY A 40 13.71 16.60 -20.24
CA GLY A 40 14.66 15.67 -20.86
C GLY A 40 14.12 14.28 -21.13
N MET A 41 12.88 13.95 -20.78
CA MET A 41 12.24 12.65 -20.94
C MET A 41 13.09 11.47 -20.44
N LYS A 42 13.97 11.71 -19.48
CA LYS A 42 14.76 10.65 -18.85
C LYS A 42 13.85 9.77 -17.99
N LEU A 43 14.01 8.46 -18.14
CA LEU A 43 13.34 7.48 -17.28
C LEU A 43 13.82 7.69 -15.84
N GLN A 44 12.86 7.85 -14.92
CA GLN A 44 13.15 7.94 -13.51
C GLN A 44 12.53 6.77 -12.75
N PRO A 45 13.29 6.19 -11.81
CA PRO A 45 12.76 5.14 -10.96
C PRO A 45 11.67 5.70 -10.05
N THR A 46 10.72 4.84 -9.68
CA THR A 46 9.69 5.20 -8.72
C THR A 46 10.32 5.40 -7.33
N PRO A 47 9.71 6.21 -6.44
CA PRO A 47 10.18 6.34 -5.07
C PRO A 47 10.29 5.01 -4.33
N VAL A 48 9.33 4.10 -4.51
CA VAL A 48 9.37 2.77 -3.91
C VAL A 48 10.54 1.94 -4.43
N LYS A 49 10.82 1.99 -5.73
CA LYS A 49 12.00 1.32 -6.31
C LYS A 49 13.29 1.83 -5.68
N CYS A 50 13.45 3.14 -5.56
CA CYS A 50 14.63 3.75 -4.92
C CYS A 50 14.80 3.26 -3.49
N CYS A 51 13.73 3.26 -2.70
CA CYS A 51 13.72 2.77 -1.33
C CYS A 51 14.10 1.28 -1.27
N ALA A 52 13.48 0.45 -2.10
CA ALA A 52 13.75 -0.99 -2.14
C ALA A 52 15.23 -1.27 -2.49
N GLN A 53 15.78 -0.58 -3.47
CA GLN A 53 17.18 -0.72 -3.87
C GLN A 53 18.13 -0.30 -2.75
N ALA A 54 17.83 0.76 -2.02
CA ALA A 54 18.62 1.21 -0.88
C ALA A 54 18.66 0.16 0.25
N HIS A 55 17.63 -0.67 0.38
CA HIS A 55 17.56 -1.77 1.32
C HIS A 55 18.03 -3.12 0.75
N GLY A 56 18.54 -3.15 -0.47
CA GLY A 56 18.99 -4.40 -1.13
C GLY A 56 17.87 -5.38 -1.48
N LEU A 57 16.64 -4.89 -1.64
CA LEU A 57 15.47 -5.72 -1.94
C LEU A 57 15.32 -5.95 -3.44
N ALA A 58 14.83 -7.13 -3.82
CA ALA A 58 14.53 -7.44 -5.22
C ALA A 58 13.31 -6.63 -5.70
N VAL A 59 13.47 -5.95 -6.84
CA VAL A 59 12.42 -5.10 -7.44
C VAL A 59 11.95 -5.69 -8.75
N PHE A 60 10.63 -5.73 -8.93
CA PHE A 60 9.96 -6.20 -10.13
C PHE A 60 9.01 -5.11 -10.64
N GLN A 61 9.03 -4.86 -11.94
CA GLN A 61 8.23 -3.80 -12.57
C GLN A 61 7.40 -4.37 -13.73
N PRO A 62 6.46 -5.30 -13.46
CA PRO A 62 5.68 -5.91 -14.52
C PRO A 62 4.80 -4.86 -15.20
N THR A 63 4.70 -4.96 -16.54
CA THR A 63 3.80 -4.11 -17.33
C THR A 63 2.38 -4.66 -17.34
N LYS A 64 2.22 -5.95 -17.10
CA LYS A 64 0.93 -6.66 -17.07
C LYS A 64 0.85 -7.57 -15.84
N LEU A 65 -0.32 -7.63 -15.23
CA LEU A 65 -0.58 -8.51 -14.07
C LEU A 65 -1.43 -9.74 -14.42
N ARG A 66 -2.03 -9.76 -15.61
CA ARG A 66 -3.01 -10.79 -16.02
C ARG A 66 -2.45 -11.83 -16.99
N ASP A 67 -1.20 -11.73 -17.42
CA ASP A 67 -0.58 -12.65 -18.36
C ASP A 67 0.11 -13.86 -17.70
N GLY A 68 0.04 -13.96 -16.39
CA GLY A 68 0.63 -15.04 -15.61
C GLY A 68 2.08 -14.80 -15.15
N THR A 69 2.80 -13.87 -15.75
CA THR A 69 4.23 -13.64 -15.41
C THR A 69 4.40 -13.03 -14.02
N ALA A 70 3.54 -12.09 -13.64
CA ALA A 70 3.55 -11.51 -12.29
C ALA A 70 3.22 -12.58 -11.23
N LEU A 71 2.22 -13.40 -11.46
CA LEU A 71 1.86 -14.50 -10.56
C LEU A 71 3.01 -15.50 -10.41
N GLU A 72 3.68 -15.84 -11.50
CA GLU A 72 4.87 -16.73 -11.47
C GLU A 72 5.95 -16.18 -10.54
N THR A 73 6.26 -14.89 -10.65
CA THR A 73 7.23 -14.23 -9.76
C THR A 73 6.78 -14.29 -8.30
N ILE A 74 5.50 -14.03 -8.03
CA ILE A 74 4.93 -14.10 -6.67
C ILE A 74 5.06 -15.52 -6.11
N VAL A 75 4.72 -16.53 -6.90
CA VAL A 75 4.83 -17.95 -6.49
C VAL A 75 6.27 -18.30 -6.15
N GLN A 76 7.23 -17.88 -6.96
CA GLN A 76 8.66 -18.11 -6.70
C GLN A 76 9.14 -17.44 -5.41
N ARG A 77 8.59 -16.29 -5.06
CA ARG A 77 8.91 -15.56 -3.82
C ARG A 77 8.19 -16.12 -2.60
N ALA A 78 7.10 -16.84 -2.80
CA ALA A 78 6.33 -17.52 -1.75
C ALA A 78 5.99 -16.63 -0.54
N PRO A 79 5.31 -15.48 -0.72
CA PRO A 79 4.93 -14.63 0.41
C PRO A 79 3.77 -15.24 1.20
N ASP A 80 3.76 -14.99 2.50
CA ASP A 80 2.60 -15.25 3.36
C ASP A 80 1.50 -14.20 3.18
N LEU A 81 1.91 -12.98 2.87
CA LEU A 81 1.07 -11.78 2.78
C LEU A 81 1.57 -10.88 1.66
N ILE A 82 0.66 -10.27 0.93
CA ILE A 82 0.95 -9.15 0.04
C ILE A 82 0.45 -7.87 0.69
N VAL A 83 1.32 -6.88 0.82
CA VAL A 83 0.98 -5.53 1.30
C VAL A 83 1.00 -4.57 0.12
N VAL A 84 -0.09 -3.86 -0.09
CA VAL A 84 -0.26 -2.88 -1.16
C VAL A 84 -0.41 -1.48 -0.56
N ALA A 85 0.33 -0.53 -1.08
CA ALA A 85 0.18 0.89 -0.75
C ALA A 85 0.37 1.72 -2.02
N ALA A 86 -0.70 2.30 -2.55
CA ALA A 86 -0.67 3.14 -3.76
C ALA A 86 0.11 2.48 -4.91
N TYR A 87 -0.20 1.24 -5.24
CA TYR A 87 0.46 0.54 -6.34
C TYR A 87 0.03 1.07 -7.72
N GLY A 88 -1.24 1.44 -7.85
CA GLY A 88 -1.77 2.03 -9.07
C GLY A 88 -2.25 1.01 -10.10
N ARG A 89 -2.47 -0.23 -9.71
CA ARG A 89 -3.01 -1.29 -10.56
C ARG A 89 -4.02 -2.15 -9.82
N ILE A 90 -5.00 -2.65 -10.54
CA ILE A 90 -5.98 -3.61 -10.04
C ILE A 90 -5.33 -5.00 -10.04
N LEU A 91 -5.36 -5.67 -8.90
CA LEU A 91 -4.85 -7.03 -8.77
C LEU A 91 -5.89 -8.03 -9.28
N PRO A 92 -5.51 -8.97 -10.16
CA PRO A 92 -6.41 -10.04 -10.58
C PRO A 92 -6.67 -11.04 -9.45
N GLN A 93 -7.76 -11.81 -9.59
CA GLN A 93 -8.19 -12.76 -8.56
C GLN A 93 -7.11 -13.78 -8.19
N GLU A 94 -6.37 -14.28 -9.16
CA GLU A 94 -5.31 -15.27 -8.94
C GLU A 94 -4.16 -14.73 -8.07
N ILE A 95 -3.89 -13.44 -8.11
CA ILE A 95 -2.91 -12.79 -7.21
C ILE A 95 -3.54 -12.57 -5.84
N LEU A 96 -4.79 -12.07 -5.78
CA LEU A 96 -5.49 -11.82 -4.52
C LEU A 96 -5.63 -13.10 -3.68
N SER A 97 -5.80 -14.24 -4.32
CA SER A 97 -6.06 -15.53 -3.66
C SER A 97 -4.81 -16.31 -3.30
N TYR A 98 -3.64 -15.92 -3.83
CA TYR A 98 -2.44 -16.73 -3.67
C TYR A 98 -1.87 -16.73 -2.26
N PRO A 99 -1.63 -15.57 -1.60
CA PRO A 99 -1.02 -15.59 -0.28
C PRO A 99 -1.97 -16.18 0.77
N ARG A 100 -1.42 -16.97 1.67
CA ARG A 100 -2.17 -17.58 2.78
C ARG A 100 -2.96 -16.56 3.59
N LEU A 101 -2.38 -15.39 3.84
CA LEU A 101 -3.01 -14.30 4.58
C LEU A 101 -3.69 -13.26 3.67
N GLY A 102 -3.69 -13.50 2.36
CA GLY A 102 -4.32 -12.62 1.39
C GLY A 102 -3.50 -11.37 1.06
N CYS A 103 -4.19 -10.38 0.54
CA CYS A 103 -3.62 -9.09 0.20
C CYS A 103 -4.30 -8.01 1.04
N ILE A 104 -3.51 -7.11 1.62
CA ILE A 104 -4.01 -5.96 2.38
C ILE A 104 -3.55 -4.66 1.74
N ASN A 105 -4.32 -3.60 1.93
CA ASN A 105 -4.03 -2.29 1.37
C ASN A 105 -4.03 -1.21 2.45
N VAL A 106 -3.11 -0.27 2.32
CA VAL A 106 -3.04 0.96 3.13
C VAL A 106 -3.79 2.05 2.36
N HIS A 107 -4.98 2.41 2.81
CA HIS A 107 -5.82 3.41 2.15
C HIS A 107 -5.88 4.69 2.98
N SER A 108 -5.69 5.84 2.34
CA SER A 108 -5.59 7.14 3.02
C SER A 108 -6.94 7.81 3.23
N SER A 109 -7.90 7.07 3.78
CA SER A 109 -9.18 7.59 4.27
C SER A 109 -9.74 6.69 5.37
N LEU A 110 -10.76 7.16 6.06
CA LEU A 110 -11.57 6.35 6.97
C LEU A 110 -12.69 5.67 6.16
N LEU A 111 -12.39 4.52 5.56
CA LEU A 111 -13.36 3.76 4.78
C LEU A 111 -14.62 3.45 5.59
N PRO A 112 -15.81 3.44 4.98
CA PRO A 112 -16.11 3.51 3.54
C PRO A 112 -16.07 4.89 2.90
N LYS A 113 -15.73 5.94 3.62
CA LYS A 113 -15.58 7.27 3.03
C LYS A 113 -14.41 7.30 2.04
N TYR A 114 -14.62 7.94 0.91
CA TYR A 114 -13.57 8.19 -0.08
C TYR A 114 -12.89 6.93 -0.62
N ARG A 115 -13.67 5.91 -0.96
CA ARG A 115 -13.21 4.81 -1.81
C ARG A 115 -12.69 5.37 -3.13
N GLY A 116 -11.71 4.71 -3.72
CA GLY A 116 -11.18 5.10 -5.01
C GLY A 116 -10.06 6.12 -4.93
N ALA A 117 -9.95 6.94 -5.97
CA ALA A 117 -8.81 7.83 -6.18
C ALA A 117 -8.85 9.11 -5.33
N ALA A 118 -7.67 9.61 -4.98
CA ALA A 118 -7.42 10.92 -4.38
C ALA A 118 -8.18 11.21 -3.07
N PRO A 119 -8.26 10.27 -2.11
CA PRO A 119 -9.03 10.47 -0.88
C PRO A 119 -8.54 11.67 -0.04
N ILE A 120 -7.24 11.98 -0.07
CA ILE A 120 -6.66 13.11 0.67
C ILE A 120 -7.17 14.43 0.10
N HIS A 121 -7.17 14.57 -1.23
CA HIS A 121 -7.68 15.78 -1.91
C HIS A 121 -9.15 16.01 -1.59
N TRP A 122 -9.97 14.96 -1.65
CA TRP A 122 -11.41 15.06 -1.40
C TRP A 122 -11.70 15.40 0.07
N ALA A 123 -10.96 14.87 1.01
CA ALA A 123 -11.13 15.22 2.42
C ALA A 123 -10.92 16.73 2.67
N ILE A 124 -9.89 17.30 2.07
CA ILE A 124 -9.62 18.75 2.17
C ILE A 124 -10.66 19.56 1.43
N LEU A 125 -10.97 19.20 0.17
CA LEU A 125 -11.96 19.91 -0.66
C LEU A 125 -13.35 19.95 -0.03
N ASN A 126 -13.73 18.87 0.66
CA ASN A 126 -15.03 18.78 1.32
C ASN A 126 -15.04 19.41 2.72
N GLY A 127 -13.94 19.99 3.17
CA GLY A 127 -13.86 20.63 4.47
C GLY A 127 -13.99 19.67 5.65
N GLU A 128 -13.56 18.41 5.47
CA GLU A 128 -13.57 17.44 6.57
C GLU A 128 -12.67 17.93 7.71
N GLN A 129 -13.14 17.74 8.94
CA GLN A 129 -12.36 18.08 10.15
C GLN A 129 -11.52 16.92 10.63
N GLU A 130 -11.80 15.71 10.14
CA GLU A 130 -11.11 14.48 10.49
C GLU A 130 -10.97 13.60 9.25
N THR A 131 -9.85 12.91 9.17
CA THR A 131 -9.60 11.82 8.22
C THR A 131 -8.79 10.74 8.91
N GLY A 132 -8.16 9.87 8.17
CA GLY A 132 -7.31 8.83 8.73
C GLY A 132 -6.83 7.86 7.68
N VAL A 133 -6.39 6.71 8.17
CA VAL A 133 -5.96 5.60 7.33
C VAL A 133 -6.72 4.34 7.71
N THR A 134 -6.95 3.50 6.72
CA THR A 134 -7.57 2.19 6.86
C THR A 134 -6.65 1.13 6.31
N ILE A 135 -6.41 0.08 7.07
CA ILE A 135 -5.83 -1.17 6.56
C ILE A 135 -7.00 -2.12 6.32
N MET A 136 -7.10 -2.62 5.11
CA MET A 136 -8.22 -3.47 4.70
C MET A 136 -7.76 -4.65 3.86
N HIS A 137 -8.53 -5.74 3.88
CA HIS A 137 -8.36 -6.83 2.93
C HIS A 137 -8.77 -6.35 1.53
N MET A 138 -7.97 -6.73 0.53
CA MET A 138 -8.31 -6.43 -0.85
C MET A 138 -9.30 -7.46 -1.40
N ALA A 139 -10.22 -6.96 -2.22
CA ALA A 139 -11.20 -7.73 -2.96
C ALA A 139 -11.26 -7.23 -4.40
N LEU A 140 -12.02 -7.88 -5.27
CA LEU A 140 -12.17 -7.43 -6.66
C LEU A 140 -12.88 -6.06 -6.75
N ALA A 141 -13.81 -5.79 -5.83
CA ALA A 141 -14.45 -4.48 -5.73
C ALA A 141 -13.48 -3.47 -5.12
N LEU A 142 -13.30 -2.32 -5.79
CA LEU A 142 -12.34 -1.29 -5.40
C LEU A 142 -12.62 -0.77 -4.00
N ASP A 143 -11.62 -0.88 -3.12
CA ASP A 143 -11.61 -0.37 -1.74
C ASP A 143 -12.83 -0.78 -0.91
N ALA A 144 -13.44 -1.92 -1.22
CA ALA A 144 -14.65 -2.40 -0.58
C ALA A 144 -14.46 -3.66 0.28
N GLY A 145 -13.23 -4.11 0.45
CA GLY A 145 -12.91 -5.26 1.30
C GLY A 145 -13.09 -4.99 2.78
N ASP A 146 -13.01 -6.05 3.58
CA ASP A 146 -13.19 -5.95 5.03
C ASP A 146 -12.10 -5.11 5.69
N ILE A 147 -12.50 -4.23 6.59
CA ILE A 147 -11.60 -3.39 7.38
C ILE A 147 -10.94 -4.24 8.45
N ILE A 148 -9.61 -4.12 8.57
CA ILE A 148 -8.84 -4.76 9.63
C ILE A 148 -8.56 -3.77 10.76
N ALA A 149 -8.10 -2.56 10.41
CA ALA A 149 -7.75 -1.53 11.36
C ALA A 149 -7.96 -0.13 10.76
N GLN A 150 -8.27 0.83 11.61
CA GLN A 150 -8.37 2.24 11.22
C GLN A 150 -7.73 3.11 12.28
N ARG A 151 -7.18 4.24 11.84
CA ARG A 151 -6.67 5.27 12.76
C ARG A 151 -7.03 6.64 12.23
N ALA A 152 -7.77 7.40 13.05
CA ALA A 152 -8.22 8.74 12.74
C ALA A 152 -7.16 9.78 13.11
N THR A 153 -7.20 10.92 12.44
CA THR A 153 -6.40 12.11 12.75
C THR A 153 -7.19 13.36 12.39
N PRO A 154 -7.12 14.43 13.18
CA PRO A 154 -7.75 15.69 12.81
C PRO A 154 -7.06 16.33 11.61
N ILE A 155 -7.81 17.13 10.84
CA ILE A 155 -7.29 17.98 9.77
C ILE A 155 -7.25 19.41 10.31
N ASP A 156 -6.07 20.02 10.33
CA ASP A 156 -5.93 21.40 10.75
C ASP A 156 -6.56 22.36 9.72
N PRO A 157 -7.11 23.52 10.15
CA PRO A 157 -7.75 24.48 9.24
C PRO A 157 -6.84 24.94 8.10
N ASP A 158 -5.53 25.02 8.36
CA ASP A 158 -4.52 25.48 7.40
C ASP A 158 -3.77 24.31 6.72
N GLU A 159 -4.25 23.08 6.89
CA GLU A 159 -3.61 21.89 6.33
C GLU A 159 -3.66 21.91 4.80
N THR A 160 -2.53 21.59 4.18
CA THR A 160 -2.44 21.38 2.73
C THR A 160 -2.52 19.89 2.40
N VAL A 161 -2.80 19.57 1.14
CA VAL A 161 -2.74 18.18 0.65
C VAL A 161 -1.37 17.57 0.92
N GLU A 162 -0.30 18.32 0.73
CA GLU A 162 1.07 17.85 0.93
C GLU A 162 1.37 17.50 2.39
N THR A 163 1.04 18.38 3.33
CA THR A 163 1.29 18.14 4.76
C THR A 163 0.44 16.99 5.29
N LEU A 164 -0.82 16.90 4.86
CA LEU A 164 -1.71 15.81 5.23
C LEU A 164 -1.24 14.48 4.62
N HIS A 165 -0.82 14.49 3.36
CA HIS A 165 -0.25 13.32 2.69
C HIS A 165 0.91 12.74 3.50
N ASP A 166 1.88 13.55 3.88
CA ASP A 166 3.07 13.09 4.60
C ASP A 166 2.71 12.52 5.98
N ARG A 167 1.76 13.16 6.66
CA ARG A 167 1.29 12.70 7.97
C ARG A 167 0.53 11.38 7.86
N LEU A 168 -0.35 11.23 6.86
CA LEU A 168 -1.10 9.98 6.64
C LEU A 168 -0.19 8.84 6.17
N ALA A 169 0.86 9.13 5.41
CA ALA A 169 1.83 8.13 5.00
C ALA A 169 2.54 7.51 6.21
N ARG A 170 2.94 8.33 7.18
CA ARG A 170 3.57 7.86 8.43
C ARG A 170 2.57 7.13 9.33
N LEU A 171 1.38 7.70 9.50
CA LEU A 171 0.31 7.08 10.29
C LEU A 171 -0.07 5.71 9.74
N GLY A 172 -0.17 5.61 8.42
CA GLY A 172 -0.44 4.34 7.73
C GLY A 172 0.66 3.31 7.92
N ALA A 173 1.92 3.74 7.90
CA ALA A 173 3.06 2.86 8.14
C ALA A 173 3.05 2.28 9.56
N GLU A 174 2.78 3.10 10.56
CA GLU A 174 2.68 2.66 11.96
C GLU A 174 1.53 1.65 12.14
N LEU A 175 0.35 1.99 11.63
CA LEU A 175 -0.82 1.12 11.70
C LEU A 175 -0.60 -0.18 10.94
N LEU A 176 0.12 -0.14 9.83
CA LEU A 176 0.45 -1.32 9.03
C LEU A 176 1.27 -2.32 9.83
N VAL A 177 2.32 -1.89 10.51
CA VAL A 177 3.18 -2.77 11.31
C VAL A 177 2.37 -3.46 12.42
N GLU A 178 1.55 -2.71 13.15
CA GLU A 178 0.66 -3.27 14.17
C GLU A 178 -0.31 -4.31 13.57
N THR A 179 -0.89 -4.00 12.42
CA THR A 179 -1.83 -4.88 11.72
C THR A 179 -1.16 -6.17 11.27
N VAL A 180 0.06 -6.08 10.73
CA VAL A 180 0.83 -7.25 10.30
C VAL A 180 1.14 -8.17 11.49
N GLU A 181 1.46 -7.62 12.64
CA GLU A 181 1.65 -8.42 13.86
C GLU A 181 0.39 -9.16 14.28
N HIS A 182 -0.77 -8.51 14.23
CA HIS A 182 -2.06 -9.16 14.50
C HIS A 182 -2.42 -10.24 13.47
N LEU A 183 -2.08 -10.03 12.21
CA LEU A 183 -2.25 -11.08 11.19
C LEU A 183 -1.32 -12.27 11.43
N ALA A 184 -0.10 -12.02 11.90
CA ALA A 184 0.87 -13.07 12.17
C ALA A 184 0.46 -13.96 13.36
N ASP A 185 -0.14 -13.38 14.39
CA ASP A 185 -0.57 -14.11 15.60
C ASP A 185 -2.06 -14.51 15.59
N ASP A 186 -2.73 -14.31 14.46
CA ASP A 186 -4.15 -14.63 14.24
C ASP A 186 -5.12 -13.90 15.19
N THR A 187 -4.76 -12.68 15.58
CA THR A 187 -5.61 -11.81 16.43
C THR A 187 -6.25 -10.66 15.65
N ALA A 188 -6.03 -10.58 14.34
CA ALA A 188 -6.62 -9.53 13.51
C ALA A 188 -8.14 -9.71 13.39
N THR A 189 -8.86 -8.60 13.46
CA THR A 189 -10.32 -8.57 13.26
C THR A 189 -10.66 -8.24 11.81
N ARG A 190 -11.90 -8.54 11.42
CA ARG A 190 -12.44 -8.22 10.10
C ARG A 190 -13.82 -7.60 10.27
N THR A 191 -14.00 -6.39 9.78
CA THR A 191 -15.27 -5.69 9.80
C THR A 191 -15.71 -5.39 8.37
N PRO A 192 -16.83 -5.96 7.89
CA PRO A 192 -17.37 -5.61 6.59
C PRO A 192 -17.71 -4.13 6.49
N GLN A 193 -17.50 -3.58 5.30
CA GLN A 193 -17.87 -2.19 5.05
C GLN A 193 -19.35 -2.00 4.79
#